data_0110fa96012069536b05053df8c00bd4
#
_entry.id   0110fa96012069536b05053df8c00bd4
#
_cell.length_a   1.000
_cell.length_b   1.000
_cell.length_c   1.000
_cell.angle_alpha   90.00
_cell.angle_beta   90.00
_cell.angle_gamma   90.00
#
_symmetry.space_group_name_H-M   'P 1'
#
loop_
_entity.id
_entity.type
_entity.pdbx_description
1 polymer ?
#
loop_
_entity_poly.entity_id
_entity_poly.type
_entity_poly.pdbx_seq_one_letter_code
_entity_poly.pdbx_strand_id
1 'polypeptide(L)'
;IASGEITDLPLLRRVGAMRVPVVLSTGMSTTAEIGAAIAALEAAGAQRDGITLLHCTSEYPTPAEDVNLLAMTAMAEEFGLPVGYSDHTEGIMVALAAVARGAVLIEKHFTLDRSMPGPDHAASLEPGEFAEMVRGVHIVGRALGDPVKRPVAGESGVATVARKSIVAARDIEPGEILSDANLTTKRPATGISPMRWDEVVGRAASRSYARDEVIEP
;
A
#
# COMPACT_ATOMS: atom_id res chain seq x y z
N ILE A 1 25.87 0.58 -5.26
CA ILE A 1 26.56 1.82 -5.66
C ILE A 1 25.95 2.95 -4.88
N ALA A 2 26.76 3.67 -4.08
CA ALA A 2 26.29 4.80 -3.29
C ALA A 2 25.93 6.01 -4.17
N SER A 3 25.10 6.93 -3.64
CA SER A 3 24.66 8.12 -4.37
C SER A 3 25.80 9.01 -4.88
N GLY A 4 26.89 9.15 -4.10
CA GLY A 4 28.06 9.92 -4.49
C GLY A 4 28.81 9.37 -5.70
N GLU A 5 28.61 8.10 -6.02
CA GLU A 5 29.30 7.39 -7.09
C GLU A 5 28.51 7.31 -8.41
N ILE A 6 27.28 7.83 -8.45
CA ILE A 6 26.38 7.69 -9.61
C ILE A 6 26.92 8.36 -10.87
N THR A 7 27.81 9.34 -10.75
CA THR A 7 28.48 10.04 -11.86
C THR A 7 29.89 9.54 -12.13
N ASP A 8 30.38 8.54 -11.37
CA ASP A 8 31.71 7.92 -11.59
C ASP A 8 31.64 6.88 -12.72
N LEU A 9 31.77 7.36 -13.97
CA LEU A 9 31.73 6.50 -15.15
C LEU A 9 32.75 5.36 -15.14
N PRO A 10 34.02 5.51 -14.71
CA PRO A 10 34.96 4.41 -14.54
C PRO A 10 34.46 3.32 -13.61
N LEU A 11 33.88 3.68 -12.46
CA LEU A 11 33.32 2.75 -11.49
C LEU A 11 32.09 2.05 -12.07
N LEU A 12 31.15 2.78 -12.68
CA LEU A 12 29.95 2.21 -13.32
C LEU A 12 30.32 1.16 -14.38
N ARG A 13 31.29 1.46 -15.23
CA ARG A 13 31.80 0.51 -16.22
C ARG A 13 32.40 -0.77 -15.59
N ARG A 14 33.15 -0.61 -14.51
CA ARG A 14 33.75 -1.73 -13.80
C ARG A 14 32.66 -2.61 -13.15
N VAL A 15 31.68 -2.01 -12.50
CA VAL A 15 30.56 -2.73 -11.87
C VAL A 15 29.71 -3.41 -12.94
N GLY A 16 29.37 -2.74 -14.04
CA GLY A 16 28.58 -3.31 -15.13
C GLY A 16 29.28 -4.54 -15.75
N ALA A 17 30.61 -4.52 -15.89
CA ALA A 17 31.40 -5.63 -16.40
C ALA A 17 31.38 -6.86 -15.49
N MET A 18 31.05 -6.72 -14.21
CA MET A 18 30.93 -7.85 -13.27
C MET A 18 29.66 -8.71 -13.52
N ARG A 19 28.66 -8.17 -14.20
CA ARG A 19 27.39 -8.83 -14.54
C ARG A 19 26.66 -9.43 -13.35
N VAL A 20 26.70 -8.74 -12.21
CA VAL A 20 25.97 -9.09 -10.98
C VAL A 20 24.77 -8.15 -10.83
N PRO A 21 23.76 -8.51 -10.01
CA PRO A 21 22.70 -7.57 -9.64
C PRO A 21 23.28 -6.29 -9.02
N VAL A 22 22.71 -5.13 -9.40
CA VAL A 22 23.16 -3.82 -8.97
C VAL A 22 22.06 -3.10 -8.23
N VAL A 23 22.36 -2.61 -7.03
CA VAL A 23 21.53 -1.63 -6.31
C VAL A 23 22.20 -0.27 -6.48
N LEU A 24 21.48 0.69 -7.06
CA LEU A 24 22.00 2.03 -7.40
C LEU A 24 21.22 3.08 -6.62
N SER A 25 21.88 3.74 -5.68
CA SER A 25 21.31 4.87 -4.94
C SER A 25 21.37 6.16 -5.76
N THR A 26 20.29 6.96 -5.68
CA THR A 26 20.05 8.10 -6.58
C THR A 26 20.00 9.45 -5.88
N GLY A 27 20.50 9.55 -4.64
CA GLY A 27 20.56 10.81 -3.91
C GLY A 27 21.35 11.88 -4.67
N MET A 28 20.94 13.15 -4.54
CA MET A 28 21.52 14.32 -5.22
C MET A 28 21.43 14.29 -6.75
N SER A 29 20.75 13.31 -7.35
CA SER A 29 20.75 13.10 -8.80
C SER A 29 19.48 13.60 -9.46
N THR A 30 19.62 14.10 -10.66
CA THR A 30 18.53 14.35 -11.61
C THR A 30 18.15 13.07 -12.35
N THR A 31 16.93 13.02 -12.91
CA THR A 31 16.48 11.93 -13.77
C THR A 31 17.44 11.67 -14.93
N ALA A 32 18.03 12.73 -15.52
CA ALA A 32 18.99 12.60 -16.61
C ALA A 32 20.29 11.90 -16.17
N GLU A 33 20.79 12.20 -14.99
CA GLU A 33 22.00 11.55 -14.44
C GLU A 33 21.74 10.10 -14.09
N ILE A 34 20.56 9.76 -13.53
CA ILE A 34 20.14 8.39 -13.29
C ILE A 34 20.10 7.61 -14.61
N GLY A 35 19.46 8.16 -15.64
CA GLY A 35 19.41 7.55 -16.98
C GLY A 35 20.79 7.30 -17.58
N ALA A 36 21.71 8.27 -17.45
CA ALA A 36 23.08 8.12 -17.91
C ALA A 36 23.85 7.01 -17.16
N ALA A 37 23.65 6.90 -15.84
CA ALA A 37 24.26 5.84 -15.03
C ALA A 37 23.76 4.46 -15.42
N ILE A 38 22.44 4.29 -15.61
CA ILE A 38 21.83 3.04 -16.10
C ILE A 38 22.43 2.67 -17.46
N ALA A 39 22.46 3.60 -18.41
CA ALA A 39 23.02 3.34 -19.73
C ALA A 39 24.51 2.93 -19.68
N ALA A 40 25.29 3.54 -18.79
CA ALA A 40 26.71 3.20 -18.61
C ALA A 40 26.88 1.76 -18.04
N LEU A 41 26.05 1.36 -17.08
CA LEU A 41 26.02 0.01 -16.52
C LEU A 41 25.66 -1.04 -17.57
N GLU A 42 24.58 -0.78 -18.35
CA GLU A 42 24.11 -1.67 -19.42
C GLU A 42 25.16 -1.82 -20.53
N ALA A 43 25.75 -0.70 -20.98
CA ALA A 43 26.81 -0.72 -21.99
C ALA A 43 28.06 -1.50 -21.56
N ALA A 44 28.31 -1.58 -20.24
CA ALA A 44 29.41 -2.37 -19.69
C ALA A 44 29.05 -3.84 -19.47
N GLY A 45 27.79 -4.24 -19.59
CA GLY A 45 27.33 -5.64 -19.51
C GLY A 45 26.37 -5.98 -18.36
N ALA A 46 25.95 -5.02 -17.54
CA ALA A 46 24.90 -5.24 -16.55
C ALA A 46 23.59 -5.61 -17.26
N GLN A 47 22.86 -6.58 -16.69
CA GLN A 47 21.52 -6.89 -17.17
C GLN A 47 20.52 -5.91 -16.59
N ARG A 48 19.64 -5.34 -17.43
CA ARG A 48 18.66 -4.32 -17.02
C ARG A 48 17.75 -4.81 -15.89
N ASP A 49 17.26 -6.03 -15.98
CA ASP A 49 16.39 -6.67 -14.98
C ASP A 49 17.10 -6.96 -13.65
N GLY A 50 18.44 -6.90 -13.64
CA GLY A 50 19.26 -6.98 -12.44
C GLY A 50 19.51 -5.63 -11.74
N ILE A 51 19.02 -4.49 -12.27
CA ILE A 51 19.23 -3.18 -11.68
C ILE A 51 18.03 -2.80 -10.81
N THR A 52 18.28 -2.45 -9.56
CA THR A 52 17.31 -1.86 -8.64
C THR A 52 17.75 -0.44 -8.28
N LEU A 53 16.88 0.54 -8.44
CA LEU A 53 17.15 1.91 -8.03
C LEU A 53 16.73 2.11 -6.58
N LEU A 54 17.48 2.93 -5.83
CA LEU A 54 17.04 3.42 -4.53
C LEU A 54 16.82 4.94 -4.60
N HIS A 55 15.58 5.37 -4.39
CA HIS A 55 15.33 6.76 -4.06
C HIS A 55 15.93 7.08 -2.70
N CYS A 56 16.63 8.19 -2.56
CA CYS A 56 17.11 8.68 -1.27
C CYS A 56 17.39 10.18 -1.31
N THR A 57 17.44 10.79 -0.13
CA THR A 57 17.93 12.15 0.08
C THR A 57 19.24 12.06 0.87
N SER A 58 20.31 12.69 0.34
CA SER A 58 21.64 12.62 0.96
C SER A 58 21.83 13.72 2.01
N GLU A 59 20.95 13.74 3.01
CA GLU A 59 21.01 14.58 4.20
C GLU A 59 20.79 13.71 5.43
N TYR A 60 21.55 13.92 6.51
CA TYR A 60 21.63 13.01 7.67
C TYR A 60 21.48 13.76 9.00
N PRO A 61 20.30 13.68 9.69
CA PRO A 61 19.06 13.05 9.24
C PRO A 61 18.33 13.88 8.19
N THR A 62 17.55 13.21 7.31
CA THR A 62 16.67 13.88 6.34
C THR A 62 15.39 14.37 7.02
N PRO A 63 15.00 15.65 6.92
CA PRO A 63 13.67 16.12 7.30
C PRO A 63 12.58 15.43 6.48
N ALA A 64 11.42 15.14 7.10
CA ALA A 64 10.34 14.42 6.43
C ALA A 64 9.81 15.14 5.17
N GLU A 65 9.79 16.46 5.18
CA GLU A 65 9.37 17.32 4.06
C GLU A 65 10.27 17.22 2.83
N ASP A 66 11.53 16.81 3.01
CA ASP A 66 12.53 16.72 1.94
C ASP A 66 12.66 15.29 1.36
N VAL A 67 11.93 14.33 1.90
CA VAL A 67 11.97 12.91 1.47
C VAL A 67 11.39 12.69 0.07
N ASN A 68 10.28 13.32 -0.28
CA ASN A 68 9.61 13.21 -1.58
C ASN A 68 9.37 11.76 -2.06
N LEU A 69 8.68 10.94 -1.28
CA LEU A 69 8.39 9.53 -1.64
C LEU A 69 7.67 9.35 -2.98
N LEU A 70 6.98 10.38 -3.50
CA LEU A 70 6.34 10.32 -4.80
C LEU A 70 7.35 10.16 -5.94
N ALA A 71 8.60 10.60 -5.76
CA ALA A 71 9.66 10.41 -6.73
C ALA A 71 9.96 8.93 -7.02
N MET A 72 9.74 8.03 -6.06
CA MET A 72 9.88 6.58 -6.28
C MET A 72 8.97 6.08 -7.40
N THR A 73 7.68 6.50 -7.39
CA THR A 73 6.73 6.11 -8.42
C THR A 73 7.13 6.66 -9.78
N ALA A 74 7.50 7.94 -9.83
CA ALA A 74 7.96 8.59 -11.07
C ALA A 74 9.22 7.90 -11.65
N MET A 75 10.18 7.53 -10.80
CA MET A 75 11.37 6.78 -11.22
C MET A 75 11.01 5.38 -11.75
N ALA A 76 10.08 4.67 -11.09
CA ALA A 76 9.65 3.35 -11.56
C ALA A 76 8.96 3.43 -12.92
N GLU A 77 8.12 4.44 -13.15
CA GLU A 77 7.44 4.69 -14.43
C GLU A 77 8.43 5.11 -15.53
N GLU A 78 9.33 6.03 -15.22
CA GLU A 78 10.32 6.56 -16.20
C GLU A 78 11.30 5.50 -16.68
N PHE A 79 11.87 4.71 -15.75
CA PHE A 79 12.93 3.76 -16.10
C PHE A 79 12.45 2.34 -16.31
N GLY A 80 11.22 2.00 -15.90
CA GLY A 80 10.71 0.63 -15.95
C GLY A 80 11.53 -0.35 -15.10
N LEU A 81 12.11 0.12 -14.00
CA LEU A 81 12.97 -0.65 -13.10
C LEU A 81 12.34 -0.74 -11.70
N PRO A 82 12.67 -1.80 -10.94
CA PRO A 82 12.30 -1.86 -9.53
C PRO A 82 12.91 -0.69 -8.75
N VAL A 83 12.12 -0.05 -7.88
CA VAL A 83 12.57 1.07 -7.05
C VAL A 83 12.39 0.70 -5.58
N GLY A 84 13.45 0.87 -4.80
CA GLY A 84 13.47 0.82 -3.34
C GLY A 84 13.68 2.21 -2.74
N TYR A 85 13.91 2.24 -1.43
CA TYR A 85 14.15 3.46 -0.69
C TYR A 85 15.33 3.30 0.28
N SER A 86 16.31 4.22 0.17
CA SER A 86 17.38 4.37 1.15
C SER A 86 16.99 5.49 2.11
N ASP A 87 16.72 5.11 3.35
CA ASP A 87 16.10 5.97 4.36
C ASP A 87 17.11 6.59 5.30
N HIS A 88 17.24 7.91 5.23
CA HIS A 88 18.08 8.72 6.13
C HIS A 88 17.26 9.55 7.12
N THR A 89 15.95 9.32 7.23
CA THR A 89 15.10 9.98 8.23
C THR A 89 15.29 9.37 9.63
N GLU A 90 14.85 10.06 10.67
CA GLU A 90 14.81 9.48 12.01
C GLU A 90 13.66 8.44 12.14
N GLY A 91 13.93 7.38 12.88
CA GLY A 91 12.94 6.33 13.15
C GLY A 91 12.61 5.47 11.93
N ILE A 92 11.40 4.88 11.92
CA ILE A 92 11.02 3.82 10.97
C ILE A 92 9.81 4.19 10.10
N MET A 93 9.13 5.31 10.37
CA MET A 93 7.83 5.64 9.78
C MET A 93 7.91 5.84 8.27
N VAL A 94 8.96 6.52 7.80
CA VAL A 94 9.13 6.81 6.36
C VAL A 94 9.50 5.53 5.60
N ALA A 95 10.31 4.64 6.16
CA ALA A 95 10.59 3.34 5.59
C ALA A 95 9.30 2.51 5.37
N LEU A 96 8.39 2.50 6.37
CA LEU A 96 7.10 1.81 6.25
C LEU A 96 6.19 2.46 5.19
N ALA A 97 6.19 3.79 5.12
CA ALA A 97 5.47 4.53 4.08
C ALA A 97 6.03 4.24 2.68
N ALA A 98 7.34 4.12 2.52
CA ALA A 98 7.98 3.74 1.27
C ALA A 98 7.55 2.34 0.80
N VAL A 99 7.45 1.37 1.72
CA VAL A 99 6.90 0.04 1.39
C VAL A 99 5.45 0.12 0.93
N ALA A 100 4.61 0.93 1.60
CA ALA A 100 3.23 1.16 1.19
C ALA A 100 3.13 1.85 -0.18
N ARG A 101 4.17 2.58 -0.60
CA ARG A 101 4.31 3.21 -1.92
C ARG A 101 4.96 2.31 -2.97
N GLY A 102 5.30 1.07 -2.63
CA GLY A 102 5.81 0.08 -3.57
C GLY A 102 7.33 -0.11 -3.54
N ALA A 103 8.03 0.38 -2.51
CA ALA A 103 9.45 0.08 -2.36
C ALA A 103 9.69 -1.42 -2.31
N VAL A 104 10.55 -1.92 -3.19
CA VAL A 104 10.92 -3.34 -3.26
C VAL A 104 12.09 -3.68 -2.33
N LEU A 105 12.81 -2.67 -1.87
CA LEU A 105 13.97 -2.78 -0.99
C LEU A 105 13.99 -1.56 -0.06
N ILE A 106 14.33 -1.77 1.20
CA ILE A 106 14.62 -0.71 2.17
C ILE A 106 16.08 -0.83 2.60
N GLU A 107 16.79 0.29 2.52
CA GLU A 107 18.13 0.47 3.07
C GLU A 107 18.04 1.46 4.23
N LYS A 108 18.74 1.20 5.32
CA LYS A 108 18.71 2.05 6.53
C LYS A 108 20.01 1.93 7.28
N HIS A 109 20.53 3.06 7.78
CA HIS A 109 21.70 3.09 8.66
C HIS A 109 21.41 2.31 9.95
N PHE A 110 22.38 1.50 10.36
CA PHE A 110 22.31 0.62 11.52
C PHE A 110 23.52 0.81 12.43
N THR A 111 23.29 0.88 13.73
CA THR A 111 24.35 0.98 14.74
C THR A 111 24.06 0.06 15.91
N LEU A 112 25.10 -0.29 16.66
CA LEU A 112 24.93 -0.98 17.94
C LEU A 112 24.56 -0.03 19.08
N ASP A 113 25.02 1.23 19.01
CA ASP A 113 24.78 2.26 20.01
C ASP A 113 24.91 3.65 19.35
N ARG A 114 23.86 4.48 19.45
CA ARG A 114 23.84 5.84 18.88
C ARG A 114 24.82 6.80 19.55
N SER A 115 25.29 6.48 20.76
CA SER A 115 26.24 7.29 21.48
C SER A 115 27.69 7.09 21.04
N MET A 116 27.96 6.13 20.14
CA MET A 116 29.31 5.91 19.61
C MET A 116 29.80 7.14 18.83
N PRO A 117 31.11 7.42 18.88
CA PRO A 117 31.68 8.52 18.12
C PRO A 117 31.68 8.21 16.60
N GLY A 118 31.13 9.12 15.80
CA GLY A 118 31.06 9.01 14.34
C GLY A 118 29.88 9.80 13.78
N PRO A 119 29.91 10.15 12.50
CA PRO A 119 28.91 11.06 11.92
C PRO A 119 27.52 10.44 11.84
N ASP A 120 27.40 9.12 11.64
CA ASP A 120 26.13 8.49 11.24
C ASP A 120 25.42 7.77 12.41
N HIS A 121 26.10 7.50 13.52
CA HIS A 121 25.53 6.74 14.64
C HIS A 121 24.25 7.38 15.19
N ALA A 122 24.22 8.69 15.36
CA ALA A 122 23.08 9.41 15.93
C ALA A 122 21.79 9.26 15.08
N ALA A 123 21.92 9.16 13.76
CA ALA A 123 20.81 9.00 12.83
C ALA A 123 20.46 7.52 12.51
N SER A 124 21.26 6.57 13.01
CA SER A 124 21.10 5.13 12.72
C SER A 124 20.07 4.48 13.64
N LEU A 125 19.49 3.36 13.20
CA LEU A 125 18.65 2.52 14.03
C LEU A 125 19.51 1.57 14.90
N GLU A 126 19.13 1.42 16.16
CA GLU A 126 19.64 0.38 17.02
C GLU A 126 18.93 -0.97 16.79
N PRO A 127 19.49 -2.12 17.27
CA PRO A 127 18.97 -3.44 16.94
C PRO A 127 17.48 -3.64 17.23
N GLY A 128 16.96 -3.06 18.31
CA GLY A 128 15.54 -3.16 18.68
C GLY A 128 14.62 -2.46 17.67
N GLU A 129 14.96 -1.25 17.29
CA GLU A 129 14.23 -0.44 16.32
C GLU A 129 14.32 -1.03 14.90
N PHE A 130 15.51 -1.53 14.52
CA PHE A 130 15.69 -2.21 13.24
C PHE A 130 14.81 -3.46 13.14
N ALA A 131 14.75 -4.26 14.22
CA ALA A 131 13.86 -5.41 14.28
C ALA A 131 12.38 -5.00 14.20
N GLU A 132 11.99 -3.86 14.80
CA GLU A 132 10.64 -3.31 14.67
C GLU A 132 10.35 -2.87 13.24
N MET A 133 11.27 -2.17 12.59
CA MET A 133 11.15 -1.80 11.18
C MET A 133 10.93 -3.03 10.29
N VAL A 134 11.73 -4.08 10.45
CA VAL A 134 11.60 -5.32 9.68
C VAL A 134 10.21 -5.95 9.88
N ARG A 135 9.74 -6.05 11.14
CA ARG A 135 8.38 -6.52 11.43
C ARG A 135 7.31 -5.65 10.74
N GLY A 136 7.46 -4.33 10.82
CA GLY A 136 6.57 -3.35 10.19
C GLY A 136 6.52 -3.50 8.67
N VAL A 137 7.67 -3.62 8.01
CA VAL A 137 7.79 -3.87 6.57
C VAL A 137 7.00 -5.12 6.15
N HIS A 138 7.15 -6.23 6.87
CA HIS A 138 6.40 -7.45 6.59
C HIS A 138 4.90 -7.31 6.85
N ILE A 139 4.48 -6.55 7.86
CA ILE A 139 3.06 -6.29 8.14
C ILE A 139 2.46 -5.45 7.01
N VAL A 140 3.11 -4.34 6.64
CA VAL A 140 2.64 -3.46 5.56
C VAL A 140 2.57 -4.23 4.24
N GLY A 141 3.61 -4.98 3.88
CA GLY A 141 3.63 -5.78 2.65
C GLY A 141 2.46 -6.76 2.55
N ARG A 142 2.10 -7.43 3.66
CA ARG A 142 0.91 -8.31 3.70
C ARG A 142 -0.40 -7.54 3.66
N ALA A 143 -0.44 -6.34 4.27
CA ALA A 143 -1.64 -5.52 4.33
C ALA A 143 -2.00 -4.86 3.00
N LEU A 144 -1.06 -4.71 2.09
CA LEU A 144 -1.31 -4.17 0.74
C LEU A 144 -2.30 -5.04 -0.05
N GLY A 145 -2.23 -6.34 0.07
CA GLY A 145 -3.15 -7.26 -0.62
C GLY A 145 -3.12 -7.12 -2.15
N ASP A 146 -4.31 -7.15 -2.74
CA ASP A 146 -4.52 -6.92 -4.17
C ASP A 146 -5.51 -5.75 -4.41
N PRO A 147 -5.55 -5.13 -5.61
CA PRO A 147 -6.37 -3.95 -5.88
C PRO A 147 -7.88 -4.25 -6.02
N VAL A 148 -8.32 -5.49 -5.86
CA VAL A 148 -9.71 -5.87 -6.03
C VAL A 148 -10.48 -5.72 -4.71
N LYS A 149 -11.41 -4.77 -4.63
CA LYS A 149 -12.28 -4.62 -3.45
C LYS A 149 -13.33 -5.72 -3.41
N ARG A 150 -13.18 -6.64 -2.46
CA ARG A 150 -14.14 -7.72 -2.17
C ARG A 150 -14.22 -7.99 -0.66
N PRO A 151 -15.33 -8.56 -0.19
CA PRO A 151 -15.40 -9.05 1.19
C PRO A 151 -14.34 -10.14 1.43
N VAL A 152 -13.73 -10.12 2.59
CA VAL A 152 -12.85 -11.21 3.04
C VAL A 152 -13.69 -12.33 3.68
N ALA A 153 -13.10 -13.53 3.76
CA ALA A 153 -13.83 -14.72 4.26
C ALA A 153 -14.45 -14.50 5.65
N GLY A 154 -13.78 -13.78 6.54
CA GLY A 154 -14.28 -13.45 7.88
C GLY A 154 -15.50 -12.51 7.91
N GLU A 155 -15.78 -11.77 6.82
CA GLU A 155 -16.91 -10.83 6.77
C GLU A 155 -18.24 -11.48 6.39
N SER A 156 -18.26 -12.71 5.88
CA SER A 156 -19.47 -13.36 5.37
C SER A 156 -20.55 -13.51 6.47
N GLY A 157 -20.18 -14.00 7.64
CA GLY A 157 -21.08 -14.12 8.78
C GLY A 157 -21.54 -12.76 9.33
N VAL A 158 -20.61 -11.79 9.37
CA VAL A 158 -20.90 -10.42 9.82
C VAL A 158 -21.89 -9.76 8.85
N ALA A 159 -21.74 -9.94 7.54
CA ALA A 159 -22.63 -9.38 6.55
C ALA A 159 -24.08 -9.83 6.73
N THR A 160 -24.32 -11.12 7.06
CA THR A 160 -25.66 -11.64 7.34
C THR A 160 -26.30 -10.96 8.54
N VAL A 161 -25.55 -10.77 9.62
CA VAL A 161 -26.07 -10.16 10.86
C VAL A 161 -26.20 -8.63 10.75
N ALA A 162 -25.22 -7.99 10.13
CA ALA A 162 -25.09 -6.52 10.13
C ALA A 162 -25.92 -5.83 9.04
N ARG A 163 -26.14 -6.47 7.89
CA ARG A 163 -26.96 -5.91 6.82
C ARG A 163 -28.45 -6.05 7.15
N LYS A 164 -29.31 -5.34 6.41
CA LYS A 164 -30.74 -5.28 6.64
C LYS A 164 -31.52 -6.04 5.56
N SER A 165 -32.74 -6.43 5.92
CA SER A 165 -33.80 -6.86 5.01
C SER A 165 -34.93 -5.85 5.00
N ILE A 166 -35.76 -5.86 3.96
CA ILE A 166 -37.04 -5.15 3.94
C ILE A 166 -38.00 -5.93 4.85
N VAL A 167 -38.64 -5.23 5.79
CA VAL A 167 -39.60 -5.78 6.75
C VAL A 167 -40.84 -4.92 6.81
N ALA A 168 -41.96 -5.50 7.30
CA ALA A 168 -43.21 -4.79 7.59
C ALA A 168 -42.96 -3.75 8.72
N ALA A 169 -43.32 -2.49 8.51
CA ALA A 169 -43.24 -1.42 9.54
C ALA A 169 -44.45 -1.54 10.52
N ARG A 170 -45.54 -2.14 10.10
CA ARG A 170 -46.77 -2.48 10.84
C ARG A 170 -47.35 -3.77 10.30
N ASP A 171 -48.43 -4.23 10.88
CA ASP A 171 -49.17 -5.36 10.31
C ASP A 171 -49.70 -4.98 8.91
N ILE A 172 -49.60 -5.90 7.96
CA ILE A 172 -49.99 -5.77 6.55
C ILE A 172 -50.95 -6.94 6.22
N GLU A 173 -52.09 -6.59 5.63
CA GLU A 173 -53.08 -7.61 5.21
C GLU A 173 -52.80 -8.17 3.80
N PRO A 174 -53.26 -9.37 3.47
CA PRO A 174 -53.12 -9.93 2.13
C PRO A 174 -53.77 -9.01 1.08
N GLY A 175 -53.05 -8.71 -0.02
CA GLY A 175 -53.53 -7.85 -1.09
C GLY A 175 -53.29 -6.35 -0.83
N GLU A 176 -52.86 -5.94 0.37
CA GLU A 176 -52.48 -4.54 0.65
C GLU A 176 -51.26 -4.17 -0.18
N ILE A 177 -51.25 -2.95 -0.73
CA ILE A 177 -50.15 -2.47 -1.55
C ILE A 177 -48.96 -2.10 -0.63
N LEU A 178 -47.83 -2.71 -0.89
CA LEU A 178 -46.55 -2.42 -0.22
C LEU A 178 -46.04 -1.02 -0.61
N SER A 179 -45.68 -0.22 0.37
CA SER A 179 -45.34 1.19 0.18
C SER A 179 -44.38 1.69 1.26
N ASP A 180 -43.85 2.90 1.09
CA ASP A 180 -43.01 3.56 2.10
C ASP A 180 -43.73 3.74 3.46
N ALA A 181 -45.06 3.70 3.48
CA ALA A 181 -45.87 3.87 4.71
C ALA A 181 -45.98 2.56 5.53
N ASN A 182 -45.83 1.40 4.91
CA ASN A 182 -45.98 0.10 5.59
C ASN A 182 -44.72 -0.78 5.54
N LEU A 183 -43.64 -0.31 4.91
CA LEU A 183 -42.35 -1.01 4.86
C LEU A 183 -41.28 -0.26 5.66
N THR A 184 -40.30 -0.97 6.13
CA THR A 184 -39.06 -0.42 6.73
C THR A 184 -37.92 -1.42 6.54
N THR A 185 -36.73 -1.09 7.09
CA THR A 185 -35.57 -1.99 6.98
C THR A 185 -35.00 -2.29 8.34
N LYS A 186 -34.84 -3.58 8.66
CA LYS A 186 -34.23 -4.07 9.90
C LYS A 186 -33.20 -5.16 9.64
N ARG A 187 -32.26 -5.33 10.57
CA ARG A 187 -31.37 -6.51 10.63
C ARG A 187 -32.15 -7.74 11.10
N PRO A 188 -31.74 -8.94 10.68
CA PRO A 188 -30.60 -9.33 9.86
C PRO A 188 -30.92 -9.32 8.34
N ALA A 189 -29.90 -9.64 7.51
CA ALA A 189 -30.05 -9.76 6.06
C ALA A 189 -30.49 -11.19 5.66
N THR A 190 -31.66 -11.62 6.13
CA THR A 190 -32.24 -12.94 5.86
C THR A 190 -33.31 -12.91 4.77
N GLY A 191 -33.72 -11.72 4.31
CA GLY A 191 -34.75 -11.50 3.30
C GLY A 191 -34.28 -10.61 2.15
N ILE A 192 -35.23 -9.89 1.52
CA ILE A 192 -34.95 -9.03 0.38
C ILE A 192 -34.04 -7.88 0.82
N SER A 193 -32.94 -7.67 0.07
CA SER A 193 -32.06 -6.54 0.31
C SER A 193 -32.80 -5.20 0.14
N PRO A 194 -32.59 -4.21 1.02
CA PRO A 194 -33.12 -2.86 0.84
C PRO A 194 -32.74 -2.19 -0.48
N MET A 195 -31.66 -2.60 -1.12
CA MET A 195 -31.29 -2.11 -2.45
C MET A 195 -32.28 -2.48 -3.56
N ARG A 196 -33.20 -3.39 -3.26
CA ARG A 196 -34.27 -3.81 -4.16
C ARG A 196 -35.63 -3.20 -3.74
N TRP A 197 -35.61 -2.07 -3.04
CA TRP A 197 -36.77 -1.39 -2.51
C TRP A 197 -37.84 -1.11 -3.58
N ASP A 198 -37.42 -0.54 -4.68
CA ASP A 198 -38.30 -0.16 -5.80
C ASP A 198 -38.90 -1.37 -6.53
N GLU A 199 -38.33 -2.56 -6.36
CA GLU A 199 -38.93 -3.79 -6.87
C GLU A 199 -40.04 -4.32 -5.99
N VAL A 200 -40.11 -3.88 -4.72
CA VAL A 200 -41.09 -4.34 -3.71
C VAL A 200 -42.24 -3.35 -3.57
N VAL A 201 -41.94 -2.06 -3.55
CA VAL A 201 -42.96 -1.00 -3.48
C VAL A 201 -43.88 -1.08 -4.70
N GLY A 202 -45.18 -0.92 -4.47
CA GLY A 202 -46.23 -1.04 -5.48
C GLY A 202 -46.76 -2.46 -5.73
N ARG A 203 -46.13 -3.51 -5.17
CA ARG A 203 -46.66 -4.89 -5.21
C ARG A 203 -47.73 -5.08 -4.18
N ALA A 204 -48.68 -5.98 -4.45
CA ALA A 204 -49.64 -6.45 -3.47
C ALA A 204 -48.99 -7.47 -2.53
N ALA A 205 -49.26 -7.40 -1.24
CA ALA A 205 -48.81 -8.38 -0.26
C ALA A 205 -49.43 -9.76 -0.60
N SER A 206 -48.57 -10.76 -0.74
CA SER A 206 -49.02 -12.13 -1.09
C SER A 206 -49.70 -12.87 0.08
N ARG A 207 -49.44 -12.41 1.29
CA ARG A 207 -49.99 -12.92 2.55
C ARG A 207 -50.02 -11.82 3.61
N SER A 208 -50.52 -12.12 4.80
CA SER A 208 -50.35 -11.24 5.96
C SER A 208 -48.90 -11.23 6.43
N TYR A 209 -48.44 -10.07 6.89
CA TYR A 209 -47.15 -9.87 7.56
C TYR A 209 -47.40 -9.16 8.88
N ALA A 210 -46.86 -9.71 9.95
CA ALA A 210 -46.82 -9.01 11.23
C ALA A 210 -45.75 -7.91 11.20
N ARG A 211 -45.88 -6.91 12.07
CA ARG A 211 -44.84 -5.90 12.26
C ARG A 211 -43.50 -6.55 12.50
N ASP A 212 -42.45 -6.05 11.83
CA ASP A 212 -41.06 -6.51 11.87
C ASP A 212 -40.82 -7.85 11.14
N GLU A 213 -41.83 -8.43 10.56
CA GLU A 213 -41.68 -9.64 9.75
C GLU A 213 -41.04 -9.33 8.40
N VAL A 214 -40.13 -10.19 7.95
CA VAL A 214 -39.39 -10.08 6.68
C VAL A 214 -40.36 -10.22 5.50
N ILE A 215 -40.29 -9.29 4.56
CA ILE A 215 -41.04 -9.40 3.30
C ILE A 215 -40.39 -10.47 2.41
N GLU A 216 -41.22 -11.38 1.93
CA GLU A 216 -40.80 -12.43 0.98
C GLU A 216 -40.83 -11.94 -0.47
N PRO A 217 -40.01 -12.54 -1.37
CA PRO A 217 -39.93 -12.17 -2.80
C PRO A 217 -41.25 -12.31 -3.57
#